data_a3b7b6eca2a52dd7ab7e6182ddc590ea
#
_entry.id   a3b7b6eca2a52dd7ab7e6182ddc590ea
#
_cell.length_a   1.000
_cell.length_b   1.000
_cell.length_c   1.000
_cell.angle_alpha   90.00
_cell.angle_beta   90.00
_cell.angle_gamma   90.00
#
_symmetry.space_group_name_H-M   'P 1'
#
loop_
_entity.id
_entity.type
_entity.pdbx_description
1 polymer ?
#
loop_
_entity_poly.entity_id
_entity_poly.type
_entity_poly.pdbx_seq_one_letter_code
_entity_poly.pdbx_strand_id
1 'polypeptide(L)'
;MTTREVIDRYYDCVDRGAWEEWLALFSDDSVAVDQLALHLAGIGSLRDAIGGITSDYRVFRMYPQRIVVEGDAACVVWRCEAQNSHGVPIAYPNDANRQVIGANYFQVQNGKIVYVRSIHDSLPFQPFLDQRQS
;
A
#
# COMPACT_ATOMS: atom_id res chain seq x y z
N MET A 1 -5.94 -0.65 20.08
CA MET A 1 -6.30 -1.70 19.08
C MET A 1 -5.26 -2.81 19.13
N THR A 2 -5.69 -4.04 18.90
CA THR A 2 -4.77 -5.17 18.70
C THR A 2 -4.07 -5.04 17.35
N THR A 3 -3.00 -5.80 17.16
CA THR A 3 -2.29 -5.84 15.87
C THR A 3 -3.26 -6.17 14.73
N ARG A 4 -4.10 -7.21 14.90
CA ARG A 4 -5.08 -7.60 13.86
C ARG A 4 -6.07 -6.48 13.56
N GLU A 5 -6.57 -5.79 14.57
CA GLU A 5 -7.51 -4.69 14.38
C GLU A 5 -6.87 -3.53 13.59
N VAL A 6 -5.60 -3.21 13.87
CA VAL A 6 -4.87 -2.19 13.11
C VAL A 6 -4.75 -2.58 11.65
N ILE A 7 -4.40 -3.85 11.37
CA ILE A 7 -4.25 -4.35 10.01
C ILE A 7 -5.59 -4.34 9.25
N ASP A 8 -6.65 -4.80 9.90
CA ASP A 8 -7.99 -4.77 9.28
C ASP A 8 -8.41 -3.33 8.93
N ARG A 9 -8.13 -2.39 9.83
CA ARG A 9 -8.44 -0.97 9.61
C ARG A 9 -7.59 -0.38 8.48
N TYR A 10 -6.32 -0.77 8.36
CA TYR A 10 -5.44 -0.32 7.29
C TYR A 10 -6.06 -0.58 5.92
N TYR A 11 -6.46 -1.82 5.66
CA TYR A 11 -7.01 -2.19 4.35
C TYR A 11 -8.41 -1.63 4.14
N ASP A 12 -9.22 -1.52 5.18
CA ASP A 12 -10.52 -0.85 5.10
C ASP A 12 -10.38 0.62 4.69
N CYS A 13 -9.42 1.33 5.27
CA CYS A 13 -9.15 2.72 4.91
C CYS A 13 -8.69 2.88 3.46
N VAL A 14 -7.81 1.98 2.99
CA VAL A 14 -7.36 1.99 1.59
C VAL A 14 -8.54 1.78 0.65
N ASP A 15 -9.41 0.82 0.96
CA ASP A 15 -10.59 0.51 0.13
C ASP A 15 -11.56 1.67 0.04
N ARG A 16 -11.75 2.41 1.13
CA ARG A 16 -12.65 3.57 1.16
C ARG A 16 -11.99 4.88 0.72
N GLY A 17 -10.66 4.89 0.51
CA GLY A 17 -9.92 6.13 0.27
C GLY A 17 -9.92 7.05 1.49
N ALA A 18 -10.06 6.50 2.70
CA ALA A 18 -10.10 7.26 3.94
C ALA A 18 -8.68 7.56 4.45
N TRP A 19 -7.97 8.43 3.75
CA TRP A 19 -6.53 8.62 3.94
C TRP A 19 -6.16 9.28 5.26
N GLU A 20 -6.99 10.16 5.80
CA GLU A 20 -6.73 10.74 7.12
C GLU A 20 -6.87 9.69 8.23
N GLU A 21 -7.88 8.81 8.15
CA GLU A 21 -8.01 7.68 9.07
C GLU A 21 -6.84 6.70 8.91
N TRP A 22 -6.40 6.48 7.68
CA TRP A 22 -5.24 5.62 7.38
C TRP A 22 -3.97 6.17 8.03
N LEU A 23 -3.70 7.48 7.88
CA LEU A 23 -2.55 8.13 8.51
C LEU A 23 -2.58 8.01 10.03
N ALA A 24 -3.76 8.08 10.63
CA ALA A 24 -3.91 7.96 12.08
C ALA A 24 -3.52 6.59 12.63
N LEU A 25 -3.35 5.58 11.78
CA LEU A 25 -2.88 4.26 12.19
C LEU A 25 -1.38 4.19 12.39
N PHE A 26 -0.62 5.18 11.92
CA PHE A 26 0.84 5.19 11.99
C PHE A 26 1.34 6.03 13.16
N SER A 27 2.48 5.64 13.72
CA SER A 27 3.22 6.49 14.65
C SER A 27 3.88 7.65 13.88
N ASP A 28 4.19 8.75 14.58
CA ASP A 28 4.74 9.95 13.95
C ASP A 28 6.10 9.70 13.28
N ASP A 29 6.87 8.76 13.81
CA ASP A 29 8.20 8.40 13.32
C ASP A 29 8.23 7.07 12.55
N SER A 30 7.07 6.59 12.09
CA SER A 30 6.97 5.34 11.36
C SER A 30 7.79 5.37 10.06
N VAL A 31 8.19 4.18 9.62
CA VAL A 31 8.96 4.00 8.38
C VAL A 31 8.18 3.07 7.45
N ALA A 32 8.04 3.48 6.21
CA ALA A 32 7.46 2.68 5.15
C ALA A 32 8.48 2.48 4.02
N VAL A 33 8.64 1.24 3.59
CA VAL A 33 9.55 0.89 2.49
C VAL A 33 8.73 0.25 1.38
N ASP A 34 8.86 0.78 0.18
CA ASP A 34 8.15 0.28 -0.99
C ASP A 34 9.09 0.29 -2.20
N GLN A 35 8.93 -0.67 -3.09
CA GLN A 35 9.78 -0.77 -4.29
C GLN A 35 9.62 0.40 -5.24
N LEU A 36 8.43 1.02 -5.28
CA LEU A 36 8.15 2.16 -6.17
C LEU A 36 8.37 3.50 -5.47
N ALA A 37 7.94 3.61 -4.21
CA ALA A 37 8.03 4.85 -3.42
C ALA A 37 9.31 4.93 -2.60
N LEU A 38 10.11 3.86 -2.59
CA LEU A 38 11.38 3.78 -1.87
C LEU A 38 11.20 3.84 -0.35
N HIS A 39 11.94 4.71 0.32
CA HIS A 39 11.99 4.79 1.77
C HIS A 39 11.29 6.06 2.23
N LEU A 40 10.20 5.89 2.98
CA LEU A 40 9.43 7.00 3.54
C LEU A 40 9.57 6.98 5.06
N ALA A 41 10.09 8.05 5.64
CA ALA A 41 10.30 8.17 7.07
C ALA A 41 9.44 9.31 7.62
N GLY A 42 8.61 8.98 8.62
CA GLY A 42 7.75 9.92 9.31
C GLY A 42 6.41 10.18 8.62
N ILE A 43 5.49 10.70 9.41
CA ILE A 43 4.10 10.91 8.97
C ILE A 43 4.00 11.93 7.83
N GLY A 44 4.90 12.89 7.77
CA GLY A 44 4.92 13.89 6.68
C GLY A 44 5.23 13.25 5.33
N SER A 45 6.20 12.32 5.27
CA SER A 45 6.53 11.59 4.05
C SER A 45 5.38 10.70 3.62
N LEU A 46 4.68 10.06 4.56
CA LEU A 46 3.50 9.25 4.27
C LEU A 46 2.36 10.10 3.71
N ARG A 47 2.17 11.30 4.25
CA ARG A 47 1.16 12.24 3.75
C ARG A 47 1.47 12.65 2.30
N ASP A 48 2.73 12.91 1.99
CA ASP A 48 3.16 13.25 0.63
C ASP A 48 2.92 12.09 -0.34
N ALA A 49 3.17 10.86 0.12
CA ALA A 49 2.91 9.66 -0.70
C ALA A 49 1.43 9.48 -1.03
N ILE A 50 0.52 9.83 -0.11
CA ILE A 50 -0.92 9.82 -0.38
C ILE A 50 -1.26 10.80 -1.50
N GLY A 51 -0.66 11.98 -1.49
CA GLY A 51 -0.83 12.95 -2.58
C GLY A 51 -0.47 12.34 -3.93
N GLY A 52 0.62 11.57 -3.99
CA GLY A 52 1.02 10.84 -5.19
C GLY A 52 -0.02 9.78 -5.60
N ILE A 53 -0.51 8.99 -4.64
CA ILE A 53 -1.52 7.97 -4.93
C ILE A 53 -2.80 8.62 -5.48
N THR A 54 -3.28 9.69 -4.87
CA THR A 54 -4.53 10.34 -5.28
C THR A 54 -4.41 11.06 -6.62
N SER A 55 -3.22 11.55 -6.98
CA SER A 55 -3.00 12.23 -8.26
C SER A 55 -2.62 11.28 -9.40
N ASP A 56 -1.86 10.22 -9.11
CA ASP A 56 -1.27 9.34 -10.13
C ASP A 56 -2.17 8.15 -10.46
N TYR A 57 -3.09 7.80 -9.56
CA TYR A 57 -4.03 6.69 -9.76
C TYR A 57 -5.46 7.19 -9.90
N ARG A 58 -6.14 6.70 -10.92
CA ARG A 58 -7.58 6.86 -11.07
C ARG A 58 -8.35 5.86 -10.23
N VAL A 59 -7.82 4.64 -10.11
CA VAL A 59 -8.34 3.57 -9.27
C VAL A 59 -7.16 2.95 -8.54
N PHE A 60 -7.30 2.73 -7.25
CA PHE A 60 -6.32 2.03 -6.44
C PHE A 60 -7.03 1.19 -5.39
N ARG A 61 -6.99 -0.14 -5.57
CA ARG A 61 -7.64 -1.11 -4.70
C ARG A 61 -6.67 -2.19 -4.29
N MET A 62 -6.62 -2.48 -3.00
CA MET A 62 -5.84 -3.59 -2.44
C MET A 62 -6.77 -4.49 -1.65
N TYR A 63 -6.80 -5.77 -2.01
CA TYR A 63 -7.68 -6.77 -1.41
C TYR A 63 -6.85 -7.77 -0.62
N PRO A 64 -6.91 -7.77 0.73
CA PRO A 64 -6.22 -8.78 1.53
C PRO A 64 -6.75 -10.16 1.19
N GLN A 65 -5.86 -11.09 0.87
CA GLN A 65 -6.19 -12.48 0.59
C GLN A 65 -5.84 -13.39 1.75
N ARG A 66 -4.77 -13.06 2.48
CA ARG A 66 -4.36 -13.79 3.66
C ARG A 66 -3.67 -12.85 4.63
N ILE A 67 -4.08 -12.93 5.89
CA ILE A 67 -3.50 -12.14 6.98
C ILE A 67 -2.95 -13.11 8.01
N VAL A 68 -1.67 -12.98 8.33
CA VAL A 68 -1.00 -13.76 9.37
C VAL A 68 -0.48 -12.77 10.41
N VAL A 69 -0.84 -12.99 11.66
CA VAL A 69 -0.41 -12.15 12.79
C VAL A 69 0.36 -13.02 13.78
N GLU A 70 1.52 -12.51 14.19
CA GLU A 70 2.32 -13.10 15.26
C GLU A 70 2.78 -11.99 16.20
N GLY A 71 2.17 -11.89 17.38
CA GLY A 71 2.47 -10.83 18.33
C GLY A 71 2.27 -9.44 17.73
N ASP A 72 3.33 -8.64 17.68
CA ASP A 72 3.33 -7.27 17.16
C ASP A 72 3.66 -7.20 15.67
N ALA A 73 3.82 -8.35 15.02
CA ALA A 73 4.12 -8.43 13.60
C ALA A 73 2.95 -9.01 12.82
N ALA A 74 2.81 -8.58 11.56
CA ALA A 74 1.82 -9.12 10.66
C ALA A 74 2.35 -9.18 9.24
N CYS A 75 1.89 -10.16 8.48
CA CYS A 75 2.15 -10.23 7.04
C CYS A 75 0.83 -10.42 6.32
N VAL A 76 0.63 -9.65 5.27
CA VAL A 76 -0.61 -9.68 4.48
C VAL A 76 -0.25 -9.92 3.03
N VAL A 77 -0.80 -10.99 2.45
CA VAL A 77 -0.77 -11.19 1.00
C VAL A 77 -2.00 -10.52 0.43
N TRP A 78 -1.79 -9.65 -0.55
CA TRP A 78 -2.88 -8.88 -1.16
C TRP A 78 -2.88 -9.01 -2.68
N ARG A 79 -4.05 -8.75 -3.26
CA ARG A 79 -4.25 -8.58 -4.70
C ARG A 79 -4.50 -7.10 -4.96
N CYS A 80 -3.93 -6.57 -6.04
CA CYS A 80 -4.08 -5.17 -6.42
C CYS A 80 -4.86 -5.05 -7.74
N GLU A 81 -5.79 -4.12 -7.76
CA GLU A 81 -6.43 -3.62 -8.98
C GLU A 81 -6.23 -2.11 -9.01
N ALA A 82 -5.61 -1.61 -10.05
CA ALA A 82 -5.32 -0.17 -10.15
C ALA A 82 -5.33 0.28 -11.61
N GLN A 83 -5.63 1.56 -11.79
CA GLN A 83 -5.52 2.25 -13.07
C GLN A 83 -4.73 3.54 -12.84
N ASN A 84 -3.88 3.90 -13.78
CA ASN A 84 -3.20 5.19 -13.71
C ASN A 84 -4.17 6.34 -14.02
N SER A 85 -3.71 7.59 -13.99
CA SER A 85 -4.58 8.76 -14.22
C SER A 85 -5.19 8.80 -15.62
N HIS A 86 -4.63 8.06 -16.57
CA HIS A 86 -5.15 7.93 -17.94
C HIS A 86 -6.09 6.73 -18.12
N GLY A 87 -6.41 6.01 -17.04
CA GLY A 87 -7.28 4.85 -17.08
C GLY A 87 -6.60 3.57 -17.58
N VAL A 88 -5.28 3.55 -17.70
CA VAL A 88 -4.52 2.36 -18.11
C VAL A 88 -4.40 1.42 -16.90
N PRO A 89 -4.88 0.16 -17.02
CA PRO A 89 -4.84 -0.77 -15.90
C PRO A 89 -3.41 -1.22 -15.58
N ILE A 90 -3.15 -1.41 -14.29
CA ILE A 90 -1.94 -2.08 -13.82
C ILE A 90 -2.09 -3.56 -14.15
N ALA A 91 -1.17 -4.09 -14.95
CA ALA A 91 -1.24 -5.47 -15.43
C ALA A 91 0.12 -5.93 -15.91
N TYR A 92 0.34 -7.25 -15.91
CA TYR A 92 1.53 -7.82 -16.53
C TYR A 92 1.47 -7.60 -18.05
N PRO A 93 2.56 -7.13 -18.67
CA PRO A 93 2.53 -6.75 -20.10
C PRO A 93 2.16 -7.89 -21.05
N ASN A 94 2.53 -9.12 -20.72
CA ASN A 94 2.29 -10.29 -21.58
C ASN A 94 1.18 -11.21 -21.06
N ASP A 95 0.50 -10.82 -19.99
CA ASP A 95 -0.56 -11.62 -19.39
C ASP A 95 -1.50 -10.72 -18.58
N ALA A 96 -2.41 -10.06 -19.29
CA ALA A 96 -3.32 -9.07 -18.70
C ALA A 96 -4.30 -9.68 -17.68
N ASN A 97 -4.52 -11.01 -17.74
CA ASN A 97 -5.43 -11.70 -16.83
C ASN A 97 -4.73 -12.22 -15.56
N ARG A 98 -3.41 -12.15 -15.50
CA ARG A 98 -2.67 -12.57 -14.33
C ARG A 98 -2.89 -11.60 -13.18
N GLN A 99 -3.24 -12.11 -12.00
CA GLN A 99 -3.43 -11.28 -10.82
C GLN A 99 -2.12 -10.58 -10.42
N VAL A 100 -2.23 -9.31 -10.08
CA VAL A 100 -1.12 -8.56 -9.48
C VAL A 100 -1.19 -8.76 -7.97
N ILE A 101 -0.19 -9.45 -7.43
CA ILE A 101 -0.14 -9.89 -6.03
C ILE A 101 1.13 -9.32 -5.39
N GLY A 102 1.03 -8.97 -4.14
CA GLY A 102 2.17 -8.58 -3.32
C GLY A 102 1.94 -8.94 -1.87
N ALA A 103 2.84 -8.49 -1.03
CA ALA A 103 2.75 -8.70 0.41
C ALA A 103 3.23 -7.46 1.15
N ASN A 104 2.59 -7.18 2.28
CA ASN A 104 3.06 -6.18 3.22
C ASN A 104 3.44 -6.86 4.52
N TYR A 105 4.61 -6.46 5.04
CA TYR A 105 5.05 -6.82 6.38
C TYR A 105 4.90 -5.61 7.29
N PHE A 106 4.30 -5.81 8.46
CA PHE A 106 4.02 -4.74 9.41
C PHE A 106 4.64 -5.03 10.76
N GLN A 107 5.09 -3.98 11.44
CA GLN A 107 5.35 -3.98 12.88
C GLN A 107 4.44 -2.95 13.53
N VAL A 108 3.79 -3.36 14.61
CA VAL A 108 2.81 -2.54 15.35
C VAL A 108 3.28 -2.44 16.80
N GLN A 109 3.26 -1.24 17.36
CA GLN A 109 3.57 -1.00 18.76
C GLN A 109 2.54 -0.03 19.34
N ASN A 110 2.00 -0.36 20.51
CA ASN A 110 1.00 0.48 21.19
C ASN A 110 -0.18 0.87 20.29
N GLY A 111 -0.65 -0.07 19.47
CA GLY A 111 -1.77 0.15 18.56
C GLY A 111 -1.46 1.02 17.34
N LYS A 112 -0.19 1.29 17.05
CA LYS A 112 0.23 2.08 15.91
C LYS A 112 1.23 1.32 15.04
N ILE A 113 1.15 1.51 13.73
CA ILE A 113 2.13 0.96 12.80
C ILE A 113 3.41 1.77 12.94
N VAL A 114 4.52 1.09 13.25
CA VAL A 114 5.85 1.72 13.34
C VAL A 114 6.70 1.40 12.12
N TYR A 115 6.37 0.34 11.41
CA TYR A 115 7.11 -0.07 10.22
C TYR A 115 6.19 -0.83 9.28
N VAL A 116 6.26 -0.54 7.99
CA VAL A 116 5.62 -1.34 6.94
C VAL A 116 6.58 -1.50 5.76
N ARG A 117 6.66 -2.70 5.23
CA ARG A 117 7.42 -2.99 4.01
C ARG A 117 6.52 -3.65 3.00
N SER A 118 6.40 -3.02 1.83
CA SER A 118 5.66 -3.56 0.70
C SER A 118 6.60 -4.28 -0.24
N ILE A 119 6.27 -5.52 -0.57
CA ILE A 119 7.05 -6.38 -1.46
C ILE A 119 6.14 -6.77 -2.62
N HIS A 120 6.49 -6.37 -3.83
CA HIS A 120 5.72 -6.71 -5.02
C HIS A 120 6.61 -6.67 -6.27
N ASP A 121 6.12 -7.26 -7.35
CA ASP A 121 6.76 -7.14 -8.65
C ASP A 121 6.48 -5.73 -9.21
N SER A 122 7.50 -5.03 -9.67
CA SER A 122 7.33 -3.70 -10.24
C SER A 122 6.84 -3.74 -11.70
N LEU A 123 7.00 -4.86 -12.38
CA LEU A 123 6.66 -4.98 -13.80
C LEU A 123 5.21 -4.60 -14.13
N PRO A 124 4.18 -5.08 -13.40
CA PRO A 124 2.81 -4.70 -13.73
C PRO A 124 2.49 -3.22 -13.46
N PHE A 125 3.36 -2.50 -12.73
CA PHE A 125 3.21 -1.07 -12.45
C PHE A 125 3.87 -0.18 -13.50
N GLN A 126 4.36 -0.74 -14.61
CA GLN A 126 5.00 0.01 -15.68
C GLN A 126 4.12 1.17 -16.21
N PRO A 127 2.80 1.02 -16.41
CA PRO A 127 1.97 2.14 -16.83
C PRO A 127 2.01 3.35 -15.89
N PHE A 128 2.14 3.10 -14.57
CA PHE A 128 2.31 4.17 -13.58
C PHE A 128 3.69 4.84 -13.70
N LEU A 129 4.73 4.03 -13.85
CA LEU A 129 6.10 4.54 -14.01
C LEU A 129 6.25 5.36 -15.30
N ASP A 130 5.66 4.90 -16.40
CA ASP A 130 5.66 5.61 -17.68
C ASP A 130 4.96 6.96 -17.56
N GLN A 131 3.84 7.01 -16.84
CA GLN A 131 3.12 8.25 -16.56
C GLN A 131 4.00 9.25 -15.81
N ARG A 132 4.78 8.78 -14.83
CA ARG A 132 5.69 9.65 -14.06
C ARG A 132 6.81 10.23 -14.90
N GLN A 133 7.25 9.52 -15.94
CA GLN A 133 8.34 9.92 -16.81
C GLN A 133 7.86 10.84 -17.95
N SER A 134 6.57 10.89 -18.16
CA SER A 134 5.99 11.76 -19.16
C SER A 134 5.62 13.12 -18.56
#